data_ea65301149fb853f6204c6dc5cb544a1
#
_entry.id   ea65301149fb853f6204c6dc5cb544a1
#
_cell.length_a   1.000
_cell.length_b   1.000
_cell.length_c   1.000
_cell.angle_alpha   90.00
_cell.angle_beta   90.00
_cell.angle_gamma   90.00
#
_symmetry.space_group_name_H-M   'P 1'
#
loop_
_entity.id
_entity.type
_entity.pdbx_description
1 polymer ?
#
loop_
_entity_poly.entity_id
_entity_poly.type
_entity_poly.pdbx_seq_one_letter_code
_entity_poly.pdbx_strand_id
1 'polypeptide(L)'
;TTFCAPPTAYRMMVLLDLTKYDLGDLRHCTGAGEPLNPEVMDLWEDGTGLTIHDGYGQTETVLLVGNFRCLPVKPGSMGKPAPGFDVAIVGHGGEELGPDEEGQIAVRVKPERPMGLLKEYWGDEDAMASAFVGDWYLTGDKGYKDEDGYFWFVGRADDVIISAGYRIGPFEVESALIEHPDR
;
A
#
# COMPACT_ATOMS: atom_id res chain seq x y z
N THR A 1 21.84 10.60 -1.70
CA THR A 1 20.54 11.25 -1.96
C THR A 1 19.42 10.23 -1.83
N THR A 2 18.24 10.63 -1.39
CA THR A 2 17.01 9.83 -1.36
C THR A 2 16.04 10.41 -2.38
N PHE A 3 15.34 9.56 -3.09
CA PHE A 3 14.30 9.92 -4.02
C PHE A 3 12.97 9.32 -3.56
N CYS A 4 11.93 10.13 -3.49
CA CYS A 4 10.57 9.73 -3.15
C CYS A 4 9.62 10.25 -4.20
N ALA A 5 8.83 9.36 -4.80
CA ALA A 5 7.88 9.73 -5.83
C ALA A 5 6.65 8.80 -5.82
N PRO A 6 5.50 9.26 -6.35
CA PRO A 6 4.37 8.36 -6.55
C PRO A 6 4.66 7.34 -7.67
N PRO A 7 4.05 6.17 -7.63
CA PRO A 7 4.15 5.14 -8.67
C PRO A 7 3.97 5.64 -10.10
N THR A 8 3.04 6.57 -10.33
CA THR A 8 2.86 7.21 -11.64
C THR A 8 4.14 7.86 -12.16
N ALA A 9 4.92 8.53 -11.31
CA ALA A 9 6.20 9.13 -11.73
C ALA A 9 7.24 8.05 -12.08
N TYR A 10 7.33 6.98 -11.31
CA TYR A 10 8.19 5.83 -11.64
C TYR A 10 7.80 5.20 -12.97
N ARG A 11 6.49 4.95 -13.21
CA ARG A 11 5.98 4.44 -14.51
C ARG A 11 6.41 5.30 -15.69
N MET A 12 6.44 6.61 -15.54
CA MET A 12 6.91 7.51 -16.60
C MET A 12 8.42 7.47 -16.78
N MET A 13 9.17 7.39 -15.68
CA MET A 13 10.64 7.40 -15.72
C MET A 13 11.24 6.12 -16.28
N VAL A 14 10.65 4.95 -16.00
CA VAL A 14 11.16 3.67 -16.56
C VAL A 14 10.98 3.53 -18.06
N LEU A 15 10.21 4.43 -18.70
CA LEU A 15 10.14 4.53 -20.16
C LEU A 15 11.37 5.23 -20.77
N LEU A 16 12.19 5.89 -19.94
CA LEU A 16 13.41 6.56 -20.37
C LEU A 16 14.60 5.59 -20.30
N ASP A 17 15.62 5.87 -21.09
CA ASP A 17 16.91 5.20 -20.95
C ASP A 17 17.64 5.76 -19.73
N LEU A 18 17.42 5.12 -18.57
CA LEU A 18 17.96 5.58 -17.28
C LEU A 18 19.48 5.54 -17.22
N THR A 19 20.14 4.77 -18.09
CA THR A 19 21.60 4.71 -18.16
C THR A 19 22.24 6.01 -18.63
N LYS A 20 21.47 6.91 -19.22
CA LYS A 20 21.94 8.22 -19.68
C LYS A 20 22.04 9.27 -18.59
N TYR A 21 21.55 8.98 -17.39
CA TYR A 21 21.52 9.90 -16.27
C TYR A 21 22.55 9.52 -15.22
N ASP A 22 23.25 10.50 -14.67
CA ASP A 22 24.16 10.29 -13.55
C ASP A 22 23.34 10.19 -12.24
N LEU A 23 23.08 8.96 -11.82
CA LEU A 23 22.36 8.63 -10.59
C LEU A 23 23.31 8.15 -9.48
N GLY A 24 24.63 8.37 -9.61
CA GLY A 24 25.64 7.86 -8.68
C GLY A 24 25.48 8.29 -7.21
N ASP A 25 24.83 9.42 -6.97
CA ASP A 25 24.52 9.91 -5.62
C ASP A 25 23.19 9.41 -5.06
N LEU A 26 22.39 8.70 -5.86
CA LEU A 26 21.13 8.13 -5.43
C LEU A 26 21.38 6.84 -4.63
N ARG A 27 20.85 6.75 -3.42
CA ARG A 27 21.10 5.64 -2.49
C ARG A 27 19.86 4.94 -1.98
N HIS A 28 18.69 5.57 -2.17
CA HIS A 28 17.44 5.04 -1.65
C HIS A 28 16.26 5.62 -2.42
N CYS A 29 15.38 4.73 -2.87
CA CYS A 29 14.16 5.06 -3.59
C CYS A 29 12.95 4.60 -2.80
N THR A 30 11.94 5.46 -2.70
CA THR A 30 10.69 5.15 -2.01
C THR A 30 9.50 5.53 -2.88
N GLY A 31 8.46 4.71 -2.83
CA GLY A 31 7.16 4.97 -3.45
C GLY A 31 6.07 5.06 -2.40
N ALA A 32 5.03 5.85 -2.65
CA ALA A 32 3.81 5.86 -1.85
C ALA A 32 2.69 6.61 -2.57
N GLY A 33 1.44 6.38 -2.13
CA GLY A 33 0.26 7.11 -2.56
C GLY A 33 -0.60 6.39 -3.59
N GLU A 34 -0.02 5.45 -4.31
CA GLU A 34 -0.71 4.57 -5.27
C GLU A 34 -0.09 3.17 -5.18
N PRO A 35 -0.78 2.10 -5.60
CA PRO A 35 -0.14 0.78 -5.72
C PRO A 35 1.00 0.79 -6.74
N LEU A 36 2.11 0.16 -6.40
CA LEU A 36 3.30 0.05 -7.24
C LEU A 36 3.37 -1.34 -7.89
N ASN A 37 3.36 -1.38 -9.22
CA ASN A 37 3.45 -2.63 -9.97
C ASN A 37 4.85 -3.24 -9.87
N PRO A 38 4.97 -4.57 -9.69
CA PRO A 38 6.25 -5.28 -9.68
C PRO A 38 7.12 -5.00 -10.89
N GLU A 39 6.53 -5.00 -12.10
CA GLU A 39 7.26 -4.73 -13.34
C GLU A 39 7.97 -3.35 -13.34
N VAL A 40 7.32 -2.33 -12.77
CA VAL A 40 7.94 -1.00 -12.65
C VAL A 40 9.13 -1.04 -11.69
N MET A 41 9.06 -1.86 -10.64
CA MET A 41 10.16 -2.06 -9.71
C MET A 41 11.35 -2.73 -10.40
N ASP A 42 11.08 -3.79 -11.18
CA ASP A 42 12.11 -4.54 -11.93
C ASP A 42 12.80 -3.64 -12.97
N LEU A 43 12.03 -2.90 -13.77
CA LEU A 43 12.58 -1.97 -14.77
C LEU A 43 13.40 -0.83 -14.12
N TRP A 44 12.99 -0.35 -12.97
CA TRP A 44 13.75 0.64 -12.21
C TRP A 44 15.07 0.06 -11.69
N GLU A 45 15.02 -1.14 -11.13
CA GLU A 45 16.20 -1.83 -10.61
C GLU A 45 17.19 -2.16 -11.73
N ASP A 46 16.71 -2.64 -12.87
CA ASP A 46 17.53 -2.90 -14.06
C ASP A 46 18.24 -1.64 -14.56
N GLY A 47 17.53 -0.50 -14.56
CA GLY A 47 18.09 0.77 -15.06
C GLY A 47 18.97 1.53 -14.07
N THR A 48 18.82 1.31 -12.77
CA THR A 48 19.48 2.12 -11.72
C THR A 48 20.31 1.30 -10.73
N GLY A 49 20.08 -0.01 -10.63
CA GLY A 49 20.64 -0.88 -9.60
C GLY A 49 20.04 -0.66 -8.20
N LEU A 50 18.89 0.03 -8.10
CA LEU A 50 18.25 0.38 -6.84
C LEU A 50 16.81 -0.12 -6.78
N THR A 51 16.47 -0.81 -5.70
CA THR A 51 15.10 -1.25 -5.44
C THR A 51 14.24 -0.10 -4.92
N ILE A 52 12.98 -0.02 -5.36
CA ILE A 52 11.98 0.90 -4.81
C ILE A 52 11.37 0.28 -3.55
N HIS A 53 11.41 1.01 -2.45
CA HIS A 53 10.76 0.64 -1.20
C HIS A 53 9.39 1.28 -1.13
N ASP A 54 8.37 0.52 -1.46
CA ASP A 54 6.99 1.00 -1.43
C ASP A 54 6.43 1.08 -0.03
N GLY A 55 5.46 1.96 0.18
CA GLY A 55 4.79 2.14 1.45
C GLY A 55 3.37 2.65 1.31
N TYR A 56 2.53 2.21 2.23
CA TYR A 56 1.12 2.51 2.29
C TYR A 56 0.78 3.32 3.54
N GLY A 57 -0.08 4.28 3.34
CA GLY A 57 -0.68 5.10 4.38
C GLY A 57 -1.62 6.12 3.77
N GLN A 58 -2.26 6.89 4.62
CA GLN A 58 -3.25 7.90 4.25
C GLN A 58 -2.92 9.22 4.93
N THR A 59 -3.55 10.31 4.53
CA THR A 59 -3.48 11.60 5.24
C THR A 59 -3.88 11.44 6.71
N GLU A 60 -4.83 10.56 6.95
CA GLU A 60 -5.38 10.20 8.27
C GLU A 60 -4.40 9.43 9.15
N THR A 61 -3.38 8.79 8.58
CA THR A 61 -2.60 7.77 9.30
C THR A 61 -1.09 7.95 9.21
N VAL A 62 -0.59 8.77 8.31
CA VAL A 62 0.81 8.74 7.85
C VAL A 62 1.20 7.37 7.30
N LEU A 63 2.46 6.94 7.37
CA LEU A 63 2.90 5.62 6.90
C LEU A 63 2.44 4.52 7.87
N LEU A 64 1.55 3.65 7.42
CA LEU A 64 1.07 2.48 8.19
C LEU A 64 1.89 1.22 7.95
N VAL A 65 2.24 0.98 6.69
CA VAL A 65 2.91 -0.24 6.24
C VAL A 65 4.01 0.16 5.26
N GLY A 66 5.15 -0.50 5.29
CA GLY A 66 6.25 -0.15 4.39
C GLY A 66 7.23 -1.29 4.16
N ASN A 67 7.86 -1.27 2.99
CA ASN A 67 9.02 -2.10 2.66
C ASN A 67 10.28 -1.42 3.21
N PHE A 68 10.64 -1.72 4.45
CA PHE A 68 11.80 -1.13 5.12
C PHE A 68 13.11 -1.76 4.65
N ARG A 69 14.20 -0.98 4.58
CA ARG A 69 15.52 -1.46 4.15
C ARG A 69 16.10 -2.61 4.98
N CYS A 70 15.64 -2.80 6.19
CA CYS A 70 16.03 -3.89 7.07
C CYS A 70 15.27 -5.20 6.81
N LEU A 71 14.33 -5.20 5.88
CA LEU A 71 13.50 -6.34 5.51
C LEU A 71 13.69 -6.67 4.04
N PRO A 72 13.56 -7.95 3.63
CA PRO A 72 13.42 -8.30 2.23
C PRO A 72 12.22 -7.58 1.61
N VAL A 73 12.39 -7.04 0.41
CA VAL A 73 11.27 -6.47 -0.35
C VAL A 73 10.54 -7.61 -1.06
N LYS A 74 9.22 -7.67 -0.91
CA LYS A 74 8.35 -8.51 -1.75
C LYS A 74 7.69 -7.60 -2.78
N PRO A 75 8.07 -7.66 -4.07
CA PRO A 75 7.50 -6.82 -5.13
C PRO A 75 5.98 -6.94 -5.18
N GLY A 76 5.29 -5.81 -5.29
CA GLY A 76 3.82 -5.74 -5.26
C GLY A 76 3.20 -5.72 -3.85
N SER A 77 3.94 -6.05 -2.80
CA SER A 77 3.45 -5.88 -1.43
C SER A 77 3.67 -4.46 -0.93
N MET A 78 2.78 -4.01 -0.06
CA MET A 78 2.95 -2.74 0.67
C MET A 78 4.00 -2.83 1.78
N GLY A 79 4.50 -4.04 2.10
CA GLY A 79 5.47 -4.28 3.17
C GLY A 79 4.84 -4.72 4.50
N LYS A 80 5.49 -4.35 5.61
CA LYS A 80 5.08 -4.71 6.99
C LYS A 80 4.71 -3.47 7.81
N PRO A 81 3.96 -3.65 8.92
CA PRO A 81 3.56 -2.54 9.77
C PRO A 81 4.72 -1.66 10.21
N ALA A 82 4.51 -0.35 10.13
CA ALA A 82 5.46 0.64 10.63
C ALA A 82 5.53 0.59 12.18
N PRO A 83 6.71 0.83 12.76
CA PRO A 83 6.85 0.87 14.21
C PRO A 83 5.87 1.84 14.87
N GLY A 84 5.15 1.37 15.88
CA GLY A 84 4.14 2.15 16.60
C GLY A 84 2.70 1.99 16.12
N PHE A 85 2.50 1.23 15.03
CA PHE A 85 1.17 0.87 14.55
C PHE A 85 0.93 -0.64 14.70
N ASP A 86 -0.24 -0.99 15.21
CA ASP A 86 -0.79 -2.34 15.17
C ASP A 86 -1.80 -2.37 14.04
N VAL A 87 -1.37 -2.92 12.89
CA VAL A 87 -2.15 -2.99 11.65
C VAL A 87 -2.60 -4.42 11.44
N ALA A 88 -3.88 -4.60 11.15
CA ALA A 88 -4.48 -5.91 10.89
C ALA A 88 -5.41 -5.86 9.67
N ILE A 89 -5.79 -7.06 9.21
CA ILE A 89 -6.89 -7.26 8.29
C ILE A 89 -8.09 -7.68 9.13
N VAL A 90 -9.21 -6.98 8.98
CA VAL A 90 -10.42 -7.25 9.77
C VAL A 90 -11.63 -7.53 8.90
N GLY A 91 -12.48 -8.41 9.38
CA GLY A 91 -13.77 -8.70 8.79
C GLY A 91 -14.83 -7.65 9.12
N HIS A 92 -16.04 -7.86 8.61
CA HIS A 92 -17.15 -6.91 8.76
C HIS A 92 -17.58 -6.67 10.22
N GLY A 93 -17.35 -7.64 11.10
CA GLY A 93 -17.66 -7.54 12.54
C GLY A 93 -16.52 -6.96 13.37
N GLY A 94 -15.37 -6.64 12.76
CA GLY A 94 -14.18 -6.19 13.46
C GLY A 94 -13.32 -7.33 14.02
N GLU A 95 -13.60 -8.59 13.66
CA GLU A 95 -12.74 -9.75 13.95
C GLU A 95 -11.48 -9.68 13.11
N GLU A 96 -10.32 -9.97 13.70
CA GLU A 96 -9.06 -10.07 12.98
C GLU A 96 -9.04 -11.35 12.13
N LEU A 97 -8.68 -11.22 10.84
CA LEU A 97 -8.62 -12.33 9.88
C LEU A 97 -7.22 -12.96 9.86
N GLY A 98 -7.19 -14.23 9.44
CA GLY A 98 -5.96 -15.00 9.27
C GLY A 98 -5.15 -14.58 8.03
N PRO A 99 -3.99 -15.25 7.81
CA PRO A 99 -3.23 -15.08 6.58
C PRO A 99 -4.05 -15.40 5.34
N ASP A 100 -3.81 -14.65 4.27
CA ASP A 100 -4.43 -14.80 2.95
C ASP A 100 -5.96 -14.61 2.91
N GLU A 101 -6.55 -14.18 4.02
CA GLU A 101 -7.96 -13.80 4.07
C GLU A 101 -8.13 -12.31 3.75
N GLU A 102 -9.01 -12.02 2.78
CA GLU A 102 -9.32 -10.65 2.35
C GLU A 102 -10.28 -9.95 3.32
N GLY A 103 -9.91 -8.74 3.73
CA GLY A 103 -10.72 -7.90 4.61
C GLY A 103 -10.36 -6.43 4.51
N GLN A 104 -10.81 -5.63 5.47
CA GLN A 104 -10.44 -4.23 5.55
C GLN A 104 -9.10 -4.05 6.28
N ILE A 105 -8.24 -3.19 5.76
CA ILE A 105 -7.03 -2.78 6.45
C ILE A 105 -7.45 -1.87 7.60
N ALA A 106 -7.02 -2.22 8.82
CA ALA A 106 -7.44 -1.53 10.02
C ALA A 106 -6.26 -1.26 10.96
N VAL A 107 -6.38 -0.21 11.75
CA VAL A 107 -5.40 0.18 12.77
C VAL A 107 -6.03 0.05 14.15
N ARG A 108 -5.37 -0.67 15.05
CA ARG A 108 -5.84 -0.79 16.43
C ARG A 108 -5.74 0.55 17.18
N VAL A 109 -6.83 0.95 17.82
CA VAL A 109 -6.92 2.25 18.52
C VAL A 109 -7.15 2.12 20.01
N LYS A 110 -7.27 0.91 20.52
CA LYS A 110 -7.36 0.64 21.97
C LYS A 110 -6.27 -0.33 22.42
N PRO A 111 -5.77 -0.19 23.66
CA PRO A 111 -6.22 0.75 24.71
C PRO A 111 -5.81 2.19 24.46
N GLU A 112 -4.87 2.47 23.54
CA GLU A 112 -4.34 3.80 23.26
C GLU A 112 -4.29 4.04 21.75
N ARG A 113 -4.77 5.20 21.30
CA ARG A 113 -4.71 5.61 19.91
C ARG A 113 -3.26 5.88 19.51
N PRO A 114 -2.74 5.28 18.42
CA PRO A 114 -1.37 5.49 18.00
C PRO A 114 -1.12 6.94 17.58
N MET A 115 0.10 7.40 17.83
CA MET A 115 0.56 8.69 17.34
C MET A 115 0.59 8.69 15.81
N GLY A 116 0.11 9.77 15.19
CA GLY A 116 0.03 9.88 13.73
C GLY A 116 -1.34 9.52 13.15
N LEU A 117 -2.24 8.90 13.93
CA LEU A 117 -3.63 8.74 13.50
C LEU A 117 -4.40 10.06 13.66
N LEU A 118 -5.27 10.39 12.68
CA LEU A 118 -6.10 11.60 12.69
C LEU A 118 -6.81 11.78 14.03
N LYS A 119 -7.03 13.03 14.43
CA LYS A 119 -7.85 13.33 15.61
C LYS A 119 -9.33 13.25 15.28
N GLU A 120 -9.72 13.93 14.20
CA GLU A 120 -11.12 14.04 13.77
C GLU A 120 -11.18 14.50 12.30
N TYR A 121 -12.29 14.21 11.65
CA TYR A 121 -12.72 14.90 10.45
C TYR A 121 -13.42 16.20 10.85
N TRP A 122 -12.96 17.32 10.34
CA TRP A 122 -13.45 18.64 10.74
C TRP A 122 -14.94 18.81 10.42
N GLY A 123 -15.76 18.91 11.48
CA GLY A 123 -17.20 19.14 11.34
C GLY A 123 -17.99 17.97 10.77
N ASP A 124 -17.44 16.75 10.73
CA ASP A 124 -18.08 15.54 10.20
C ASP A 124 -18.07 14.41 11.23
N GLU A 125 -19.03 14.45 12.16
CA GLU A 125 -19.19 13.44 13.20
C GLU A 125 -19.63 12.09 12.63
N ASP A 126 -20.38 12.06 11.54
CA ASP A 126 -20.85 10.83 10.88
C ASP A 126 -19.68 10.09 10.24
N ALA A 127 -18.77 10.80 9.54
CA ALA A 127 -17.54 10.22 9.01
C ALA A 127 -16.67 9.66 10.14
N MET A 128 -16.55 10.39 11.27
CA MET A 128 -15.82 9.88 12.43
C MET A 128 -16.46 8.61 13.00
N ALA A 129 -17.76 8.57 13.15
CA ALA A 129 -18.45 7.41 13.72
C ALA A 129 -18.31 6.17 12.80
N SER A 130 -18.37 6.36 11.49
CA SER A 130 -18.26 5.28 10.50
C SER A 130 -16.83 4.73 10.35
N ALA A 131 -15.82 5.57 10.61
CA ALA A 131 -14.41 5.17 10.49
C ALA A 131 -13.92 4.26 11.63
N PHE A 132 -14.69 4.09 12.71
CA PHE A 132 -14.28 3.28 13.86
C PHE A 132 -15.27 2.16 14.15
N VAL A 133 -14.76 0.94 14.24
CA VAL A 133 -15.53 -0.26 14.60
C VAL A 133 -14.84 -0.99 15.74
N GLY A 134 -15.46 -1.00 16.91
CA GLY A 134 -14.89 -1.63 18.11
C GLY A 134 -13.56 -0.98 18.52
N ASP A 135 -12.48 -1.72 18.37
CA ASP A 135 -11.12 -1.30 18.73
C ASP A 135 -10.29 -0.88 17.51
N TRP A 136 -10.93 -0.74 16.34
CA TRP A 136 -10.28 -0.50 15.06
C TRP A 136 -10.68 0.83 14.43
N TYR A 137 -9.70 1.52 13.86
CA TYR A 137 -9.89 2.51 12.81
C TYR A 137 -9.82 1.80 11.46
N LEU A 138 -10.84 1.96 10.62
CA LEU A 138 -10.93 1.37 9.29
C LEU A 138 -10.41 2.37 8.25
N THR A 139 -9.45 1.95 7.43
CA THR A 139 -8.88 2.81 6.39
C THR A 139 -9.80 3.00 5.18
N GLY A 140 -10.84 2.15 5.04
CA GLY A 140 -11.66 2.09 3.84
C GLY A 140 -10.99 1.39 2.65
N ASP A 141 -9.78 0.85 2.87
CA ASP A 141 -9.05 0.07 1.89
C ASP A 141 -9.12 -1.42 2.25
N LYS A 142 -9.14 -2.28 1.23
CA LYS A 142 -9.11 -3.73 1.36
C LYS A 142 -7.75 -4.28 1.01
N GLY A 143 -7.42 -5.37 1.68
CA GLY A 143 -6.20 -6.09 1.47
C GLY A 143 -6.22 -7.44 2.16
N TYR A 144 -5.09 -8.10 2.12
CA TYR A 144 -4.82 -9.29 2.90
C TYR A 144 -3.39 -9.24 3.46
N LYS A 145 -3.10 -10.10 4.40
CA LYS A 145 -1.77 -10.28 5.00
C LYS A 145 -1.31 -11.71 4.71
N ASP A 146 -0.12 -11.88 4.13
CA ASP A 146 0.43 -13.20 3.88
C ASP A 146 0.99 -13.85 5.16
N GLU A 147 1.39 -15.13 5.07
CA GLU A 147 1.96 -15.90 6.18
C GLU A 147 3.25 -15.29 6.74
N ASP A 148 4.01 -14.53 5.94
CA ASP A 148 5.22 -13.82 6.36
C ASP A 148 4.91 -12.44 6.98
N GLY A 149 3.65 -12.02 7.00
CA GLY A 149 3.16 -10.77 7.57
C GLY A 149 3.33 -9.55 6.66
N TYR A 150 3.47 -9.74 5.35
CA TYR A 150 3.40 -8.67 4.37
C TYR A 150 1.97 -8.37 4.00
N PHE A 151 1.66 -7.09 3.85
CA PHE A 151 0.34 -6.62 3.46
C PHE A 151 0.26 -6.41 1.95
N TRP A 152 -0.87 -6.79 1.37
CA TRP A 152 -1.16 -6.71 -0.06
C TRP A 152 -2.43 -5.91 -0.27
N PHE A 153 -2.38 -4.96 -1.19
CA PHE A 153 -3.52 -4.10 -1.51
C PHE A 153 -4.43 -4.80 -2.53
N VAL A 154 -5.75 -4.77 -2.28
CA VAL A 154 -6.76 -5.32 -3.19
C VAL A 154 -7.52 -4.19 -3.90
N GLY A 155 -7.92 -3.16 -3.17
CA GLY A 155 -8.68 -2.03 -3.71
C GLY A 155 -9.35 -1.22 -2.62
N ARG A 156 -10.09 -0.18 -3.03
CA ARG A 156 -10.99 0.51 -2.12
C ARG A 156 -12.19 -0.36 -1.79
N ALA A 157 -12.74 -0.19 -0.59
CA ALA A 157 -13.90 -0.96 -0.17
C ALA A 157 -15.16 -0.68 -1.03
N ASP A 158 -15.21 0.51 -1.64
CA ASP A 158 -16.27 1.03 -2.49
C ASP A 158 -16.01 0.86 -4.01
N ASP A 159 -14.78 0.56 -4.44
CA ASP A 159 -14.39 0.52 -5.87
C ASP A 159 -14.23 -0.91 -6.44
N VAL A 160 -14.63 -1.94 -5.70
CA VAL A 160 -14.48 -3.33 -6.13
C VAL A 160 -15.36 -3.62 -7.34
N ILE A 161 -14.75 -4.13 -8.42
CA ILE A 161 -15.45 -4.58 -9.62
C ILE A 161 -16.15 -5.91 -9.32
N ILE A 162 -17.46 -5.97 -9.52
CA ILE A 162 -18.21 -7.22 -9.37
C ILE A 162 -18.50 -7.76 -10.77
N SER A 163 -17.93 -8.93 -11.10
CA SER A 163 -18.16 -9.62 -12.36
C SER A 163 -18.52 -11.09 -12.13
N ALA A 164 -19.70 -11.49 -12.57
CA ALA A 164 -20.20 -12.87 -12.44
C ALA A 164 -20.11 -13.46 -11.01
N GLY A 165 -20.23 -12.62 -9.98
CA GLY A 165 -20.10 -13.01 -8.56
C GLY A 165 -18.68 -12.99 -8.01
N TYR A 166 -17.69 -12.75 -8.86
CA TYR A 166 -16.30 -12.52 -8.44
C TYR A 166 -16.09 -11.04 -8.08
N ARG A 167 -15.28 -10.82 -7.05
CA ARG A 167 -14.79 -9.50 -6.67
C ARG A 167 -13.39 -9.34 -7.24
N ILE A 168 -13.20 -8.33 -8.06
CA ILE A 168 -11.93 -8.06 -8.76
C ILE A 168 -11.45 -6.68 -8.32
N GLY A 169 -10.24 -6.60 -7.79
CA GLY A 169 -9.61 -5.32 -7.47
C GLY A 169 -9.24 -4.58 -8.76
N PRO A 170 -9.51 -3.27 -8.88
CA PRO A 170 -9.08 -2.48 -10.04
C PRO A 170 -7.58 -2.63 -10.31
N PHE A 171 -6.76 -2.70 -9.28
CA PHE A 171 -5.31 -2.86 -9.38
C PHE A 171 -4.89 -4.18 -10.05
N GLU A 172 -5.61 -5.28 -9.86
CA GLU A 172 -5.34 -6.54 -10.55
C GLU A 172 -5.55 -6.40 -12.06
N VAL A 173 -6.61 -5.69 -12.46
CA VAL A 173 -6.88 -5.42 -13.87
C VAL A 173 -5.81 -4.51 -14.48
N GLU A 174 -5.43 -3.45 -13.77
CA GLU A 174 -4.37 -2.53 -14.20
C GLU A 174 -3.03 -3.25 -14.36
N SER A 175 -2.66 -4.11 -13.40
CA SER A 175 -1.42 -4.90 -13.46
C SER A 175 -1.42 -5.84 -14.67
N ALA A 176 -2.51 -6.57 -14.92
CA ALA A 176 -2.63 -7.44 -16.07
C ALA A 176 -2.57 -6.68 -17.41
N LEU A 177 -3.11 -5.45 -17.47
CA LEU A 177 -3.03 -4.60 -18.65
C LEU A 177 -1.62 -4.04 -18.88
N ILE A 178 -0.88 -3.77 -17.82
CA ILE A 178 0.52 -3.29 -17.91
C ILE A 178 1.44 -4.37 -18.48
N GLU A 179 1.19 -5.64 -18.18
CA GLU A 179 1.97 -6.78 -18.69
C GLU A 179 1.67 -7.12 -20.16
N HIS A 180 0.63 -6.52 -20.77
CA HIS A 180 0.25 -6.84 -22.13
C HIS A 180 1.28 -6.31 -23.16
N PRO A 181 1.76 -7.15 -24.11
CA PRO A 181 2.84 -6.77 -25.02
C PRO A 181 2.49 -5.65 -26.02
N ASP A 182 1.22 -5.38 -26.27
CA ASP A 182 0.73 -4.38 -27.25
C ASP A 182 0.38 -3.01 -26.61
N ARG A 183 0.94 -2.68 -25.45
CA ARG A 183 0.73 -1.39 -24.77
C ARG A 183 1.64 -0.27 -25.28
#